data_df0599f4dd2c27d9b749a3d4ec205da8
#
_entry.id   df0599f4dd2c27d9b749a3d4ec205da8
#
_cell.length_a   1.000
_cell.length_b   1.000
_cell.length_c   1.000
_cell.angle_alpha   90.00
_cell.angle_beta   90.00
_cell.angle_gamma   90.00
#
_symmetry.space_group_name_H-M   'P 1'
#
loop_
_entity.id
_entity.type
_entity.pdbx_description
1 polymer ?
#
loop_
_entity_poly.entity_id
_entity_poly.type
_entity_poly.pdbx_seq_one_letter_code
_entity_poly.pdbx_strand_id
1 'polypeptide(L)'
;MRGRGESGYPRFRASEITREATYIDRRRFMATVAALAVGTGLEAALDGRGRPAEGAASLAPPPGAPLTATRNPAFVVADPPNKWDDATTYNNFYEFGVEKDDPARLGASLHPRPWTVEVSGLVQKAKTFDVDELAKLAPLEERIYALRCVEAWSMVIPWIGYPLSALLKKVEPTGQAKYVEFTTLLDPGQFPGQRRGLFGSSLDWPYTEGLRLDEALHPLTLLTFGMYGHVLPNQNGAPVRVVVPWKYGFKSAKSIVKIRLTAEEPKTAWNKAAPNEYGFYSNVNPDVSHPRW
;
A
#
# COMPACT_ATOMS: atom_id res chain seq x y z
N MET A 1 -2.37 33.28 -4.85
CA MET A 1 -1.57 32.46 -5.78
C MET A 1 -0.46 31.80 -4.96
N ARG A 2 -0.55 30.50 -4.68
CA ARG A 2 0.47 29.76 -3.95
C ARG A 2 1.43 29.16 -4.98
N GLY A 3 2.74 29.42 -4.83
CA GLY A 3 3.76 28.98 -5.75
C GLY A 3 3.81 27.46 -5.86
N ARG A 4 3.70 26.94 -7.05
CA ARG A 4 4.04 25.54 -7.36
C ARG A 4 5.55 25.39 -7.20
N GLY A 5 5.99 24.42 -6.37
CA GLY A 5 7.39 24.02 -6.37
C GLY A 5 7.76 23.42 -7.72
N GLU A 6 9.00 23.54 -8.12
CA GLU A 6 9.53 23.07 -9.43
C GLU A 6 9.29 21.58 -9.71
N SER A 7 8.91 20.77 -8.71
CA SER A 7 8.61 19.34 -8.83
C SER A 7 7.12 19.00 -9.08
N GLY A 8 6.22 19.99 -9.13
CA GLY A 8 4.78 19.77 -9.30
C GLY A 8 4.05 19.17 -8.09
N TYR A 9 4.75 18.82 -7.01
CA TYR A 9 4.16 18.32 -5.77
C TYR A 9 3.84 19.49 -4.80
N PRO A 10 2.71 19.43 -4.04
CA PRO A 10 2.42 20.41 -3.01
C PRO A 10 3.45 20.33 -1.89
N ARG A 11 4.01 21.48 -1.47
CA ARG A 11 4.85 21.57 -0.27
C ARG A 11 3.96 21.61 0.97
N PHE A 12 4.14 20.66 1.86
CA PHE A 12 3.47 20.63 3.16
C PHE A 12 4.11 21.64 4.12
N ARG A 13 3.29 22.34 4.92
CA ARG A 13 3.77 23.18 6.01
C ARG A 13 3.93 22.34 7.27
N ALA A 14 4.81 22.72 8.18
CA ALA A 14 4.98 22.05 9.47
C ALA A 14 3.66 21.96 10.29
N SER A 15 2.73 22.92 10.09
CA SER A 15 1.38 22.91 10.68
C SER A 15 0.43 21.84 10.09
N GLU A 16 0.80 21.27 8.95
CA GLU A 16 0.04 20.22 8.24
C GLU A 16 0.50 18.81 8.66
N ILE A 17 1.52 18.73 9.53
CA ILE A 17 2.06 17.50 10.09
C ILE A 17 1.44 17.28 11.47
N THR A 18 0.84 16.13 11.70
CA THR A 18 0.28 15.76 13.01
C THR A 18 1.36 15.83 14.09
N ARG A 19 1.08 16.51 15.22
CA ARG A 19 2.01 16.62 16.34
C ARG A 19 2.30 15.25 16.96
N GLU A 20 3.54 15.01 17.38
CA GLU A 20 3.99 13.76 18.00
C GLU A 20 3.10 13.33 19.19
N ALA A 21 2.63 14.28 20.02
CA ALA A 21 1.71 14.00 21.13
C ALA A 21 0.38 13.36 20.65
N THR A 22 -0.18 13.82 19.53
CA THR A 22 -1.39 13.25 18.93
C THR A 22 -1.13 11.83 18.38
N TYR A 23 0.10 11.56 17.92
CA TYR A 23 0.53 10.25 17.47
C TYR A 23 0.65 9.24 18.63
N ILE A 24 1.15 9.66 19.79
CA ILE A 24 1.33 8.82 20.98
C ILE A 24 -0.03 8.44 21.61
N ASP A 25 -0.99 9.36 21.63
CA ASP A 25 -2.36 9.08 22.14
C ASP A 25 -3.10 8.01 21.32
N ARG A 26 -2.73 7.84 20.06
CA ARG A 26 -3.25 6.78 19.19
C ARG A 26 -2.81 5.38 19.58
N ARG A 27 -1.54 5.21 19.91
CA ARG A 27 -1.00 3.94 20.42
C ARG A 27 -1.77 3.53 21.68
N ARG A 28 -2.07 4.49 22.54
CA ARG A 28 -2.88 4.26 23.75
C ARG A 28 -4.33 3.89 23.41
N PHE A 29 -4.96 4.56 22.44
CA PHE A 29 -6.34 4.25 22.04
C PHE A 29 -6.44 2.86 21.39
N MET A 30 -5.55 2.49 20.48
CA MET A 30 -5.52 1.16 19.87
C MET A 30 -5.18 0.07 20.91
N ALA A 31 -4.28 0.35 21.85
CA ALA A 31 -4.00 -0.53 22.96
C ALA A 31 -5.20 -0.65 23.93
N THR A 32 -5.97 0.41 24.13
CA THR A 32 -7.17 0.42 24.98
C THR A 32 -8.32 -0.36 24.32
N VAL A 33 -8.49 -0.27 23.01
CA VAL A 33 -9.47 -1.08 22.26
C VAL A 33 -9.06 -2.56 22.27
N ALA A 34 -7.77 -2.87 22.17
CA ALA A 34 -7.25 -4.23 22.32
C ALA A 34 -7.36 -4.73 23.79
N ALA A 35 -7.14 -3.85 24.79
CA ALA A 35 -7.20 -4.21 26.22
C ALA A 35 -8.64 -4.36 26.75
N LEU A 36 -9.63 -3.69 26.16
CA LEU A 36 -11.06 -3.92 26.45
C LEU A 36 -11.53 -5.29 25.96
N ALA A 37 -10.74 -5.92 25.06
CA ALA A 37 -11.00 -7.29 24.59
C ALA A 37 -10.38 -8.38 25.48
N VAL A 38 -9.49 -8.02 26.44
CA VAL A 38 -8.85 -8.95 27.36
C VAL A 38 -9.13 -8.48 28.79
N GLY A 39 -10.36 -8.65 29.22
CA GLY A 39 -10.72 -8.52 30.62
C GLY A 39 -10.09 -9.64 31.44
N THR A 40 -9.38 -9.25 32.50
CA THR A 40 -8.82 -10.00 33.63
C THR A 40 -7.35 -10.41 33.52
N GLY A 41 -6.54 -9.69 34.30
CA GLY A 41 -5.36 -10.23 35.02
C GLY A 41 -4.04 -10.08 34.29
N LEU A 42 -3.35 -8.99 34.49
CA LEU A 42 -2.00 -8.97 35.05
C LEU A 42 -1.51 -7.52 35.22
N GLU A 43 -1.55 -7.02 36.44
CA GLU A 43 -0.71 -5.90 36.85
C GLU A 43 0.72 -6.41 36.95
N ALA A 44 1.61 -6.00 36.02
CA ALA A 44 3.04 -6.12 36.21
C ALA A 44 3.79 -5.06 35.40
N ALA A 45 4.45 -4.18 36.11
CA ALA A 45 5.66 -3.45 35.75
C ALA A 45 5.58 -2.42 34.60
N LEU A 46 5.03 -1.24 34.94
CA LEU A 46 5.45 0.03 34.30
C LEU A 46 6.72 0.53 35.02
N ASP A 47 7.89 0.10 34.60
CA ASP A 47 9.12 0.82 34.88
C ASP A 47 9.77 1.22 33.56
N GLY A 48 9.51 2.47 33.18
CA GLY A 48 9.91 3.04 31.92
C GLY A 48 11.36 3.54 31.94
N ARG A 49 12.31 2.66 31.68
CA ARG A 49 13.66 3.03 31.22
C ARG A 49 14.11 2.02 30.16
N GLY A 50 13.59 2.17 28.94
CA GLY A 50 14.09 1.45 27.78
C GLY A 50 15.50 1.95 27.40
N ARG A 51 16.53 1.22 27.82
CA ARG A 51 17.84 1.27 27.16
C ARG A 51 17.63 0.83 25.71
N PRO A 52 18.26 1.49 24.71
CA PRO A 52 18.29 0.89 23.38
C PRO A 52 19.01 -0.45 23.50
N ALA A 53 18.37 -1.52 23.11
CA ALA A 53 18.99 -2.83 23.03
C ALA A 53 20.03 -2.78 21.91
N GLU A 54 21.30 -2.61 22.26
CA GLU A 54 22.39 -2.89 21.35
C GLU A 54 22.34 -4.37 20.99
N GLY A 55 22.09 -4.67 19.73
CA GLY A 55 22.19 -6.03 19.20
C GLY A 55 20.90 -6.73 18.77
N ALA A 56 19.75 -6.05 18.71
CA ALA A 56 18.58 -6.63 18.04
C ALA A 56 18.87 -6.78 16.54
N ALA A 57 18.83 -8.02 16.02
CA ALA A 57 18.93 -8.27 14.59
C ALA A 57 17.89 -7.43 13.87
N SER A 58 18.27 -6.77 12.76
CA SER A 58 17.34 -5.99 11.93
C SER A 58 16.21 -6.90 11.45
N LEU A 59 14.94 -6.44 11.61
CA LEU A 59 13.78 -7.10 11.04
C LEU A 59 13.68 -6.92 9.53
N ALA A 60 14.51 -6.03 8.95
CA ALA A 60 14.53 -5.82 7.51
C ALA A 60 15.03 -7.08 6.81
N PRO A 61 14.24 -7.66 5.88
CA PRO A 61 14.72 -8.79 5.09
C PRO A 61 15.85 -8.33 4.17
N PRO A 62 16.78 -9.20 3.82
CA PRO A 62 17.74 -8.90 2.78
C PRO A 62 16.99 -8.60 1.47
N PRO A 63 17.52 -7.73 0.61
CA PRO A 63 16.96 -7.53 -0.72
C PRO A 63 16.83 -8.87 -1.46
N GLY A 64 15.68 -9.05 -2.15
CA GLY A 64 15.43 -10.21 -3.00
C GLY A 64 16.30 -10.20 -4.27
N ALA A 65 15.90 -10.96 -5.28
CA ALA A 65 16.61 -11.00 -6.56
C ALA A 65 16.67 -9.59 -7.20
N PRO A 66 17.80 -9.23 -7.84
CA PRO A 66 17.91 -7.98 -8.59
C PRO A 66 16.82 -7.88 -9.68
N LEU A 67 16.28 -6.69 -9.86
CA LEU A 67 15.31 -6.38 -10.90
C LEU A 67 15.78 -5.17 -11.69
N THR A 68 16.24 -5.41 -12.92
CA THR A 68 16.77 -4.34 -13.78
C THR A 68 15.64 -3.44 -14.29
N ALA A 69 15.83 -2.14 -14.17
CA ALA A 69 14.93 -1.12 -14.68
C ALA A 69 15.70 0.14 -15.09
N THR A 70 15.15 0.92 -16.00
CA THR A 70 15.73 2.22 -16.38
C THR A 70 15.12 3.30 -15.52
N ARG A 71 15.95 4.13 -14.86
CA ARG A 71 15.44 5.30 -14.11
C ARG A 71 14.76 6.28 -15.06
N ASN A 72 13.52 6.64 -14.74
CA ASN A 72 12.78 7.65 -15.48
C ASN A 72 12.92 9.02 -14.80
N PRO A 73 13.71 9.97 -15.38
CA PRO A 73 13.99 11.25 -14.74
C PRO A 73 12.77 12.17 -14.61
N ALA A 74 11.71 11.92 -15.39
CA ALA A 74 10.47 12.70 -15.30
C ALA A 74 9.64 12.40 -14.02
N PHE A 75 9.96 11.30 -13.33
CA PHE A 75 9.23 10.82 -12.14
C PHE A 75 10.17 10.63 -10.95
N VAL A 76 10.91 11.68 -10.62
CA VAL A 76 11.84 11.71 -9.48
C VAL A 76 11.51 12.91 -8.61
N VAL A 77 11.19 12.68 -7.32
CA VAL A 77 11.07 13.75 -6.33
C VAL A 77 12.45 14.22 -5.87
N ALA A 78 12.54 15.46 -5.40
CA ALA A 78 13.81 16.05 -4.96
C ALA A 78 14.29 15.48 -3.61
N ASP A 79 13.38 15.00 -2.78
CA ASP A 79 13.73 14.44 -1.47
C ASP A 79 14.47 13.10 -1.62
N PRO A 80 15.48 12.84 -0.79
CA PRO A 80 16.21 11.57 -0.84
C PRO A 80 15.30 10.38 -0.46
N PRO A 81 15.49 9.21 -1.09
CA PRO A 81 14.78 8.01 -0.69
C PRO A 81 15.06 7.63 0.78
N ASN A 82 14.03 7.13 1.45
CA ASN A 82 14.18 6.49 2.75
C ASN A 82 15.10 5.27 2.64
N LYS A 83 15.63 4.81 3.77
CA LYS A 83 16.44 3.59 3.81
C LYS A 83 15.58 2.37 3.52
N TRP A 84 16.21 1.32 3.01
CA TRP A 84 15.58 0.01 2.81
C TRP A 84 14.88 -0.49 4.08
N ASP A 85 15.58 -0.41 5.21
CA ASP A 85 15.07 -0.88 6.50
C ASP A 85 13.77 -0.15 6.89
N ASP A 86 13.72 1.18 6.78
CA ASP A 86 12.52 1.95 7.07
C ASP A 86 11.34 1.51 6.20
N ALA A 87 11.58 1.34 4.90
CA ALA A 87 10.54 0.98 3.94
C ALA A 87 10.05 -0.47 4.06
N THR A 88 10.86 -1.37 4.64
CA THR A 88 10.55 -2.80 4.74
C THR A 88 10.11 -3.26 6.12
N THR A 89 10.33 -2.45 7.17
CA THR A 89 9.96 -2.81 8.55
C THR A 89 8.81 -1.97 9.12
N TYR A 90 8.44 -0.88 8.46
CA TYR A 90 7.36 0.00 8.90
C TYR A 90 6.28 0.07 7.83
N ASN A 91 5.33 -0.88 7.88
CA ASN A 91 4.31 -1.07 6.85
C ASN A 91 2.90 -1.11 7.44
N ASN A 92 1.91 -0.72 6.62
CA ASN A 92 0.51 -1.05 6.82
C ASN A 92 0.13 -2.13 5.80
N PHE A 93 0.07 -3.39 6.23
CA PHE A 93 -0.39 -4.50 5.41
C PHE A 93 -1.22 -5.44 6.30
N TYR A 94 -2.50 -5.11 6.42
CA TYR A 94 -3.44 -5.67 7.39
C TYR A 94 -3.67 -7.17 7.20
N GLU A 95 -3.40 -7.68 6.01
CA GLU A 95 -3.42 -9.12 5.72
C GLU A 95 -2.41 -9.90 6.58
N PHE A 96 -1.30 -9.28 6.98
CA PHE A 96 -0.36 -9.87 7.94
C PHE A 96 -0.73 -9.57 9.38
N GLY A 97 -1.20 -8.36 9.68
CA GLY A 97 -1.54 -7.90 11.02
C GLY A 97 -1.73 -6.39 11.10
N VAL A 98 -1.98 -5.89 12.31
CA VAL A 98 -2.30 -4.47 12.54
C VAL A 98 -1.10 -3.63 12.97
N GLU A 99 -0.05 -4.26 13.51
CA GLU A 99 1.16 -3.56 13.92
C GLU A 99 2.05 -3.26 12.71
N LYS A 100 2.87 -2.21 12.81
CA LYS A 100 3.71 -1.74 11.70
C LYS A 100 4.83 -2.72 11.33
N ASP A 101 5.26 -3.54 12.27
CA ASP A 101 6.30 -4.55 12.10
C ASP A 101 5.73 -5.95 11.78
N ASP A 102 4.40 -6.17 11.94
CA ASP A 102 3.77 -7.45 11.60
C ASP A 102 4.09 -7.91 10.18
N PRO A 103 4.02 -7.06 9.13
CA PRO A 103 4.34 -7.48 7.78
C PRO A 103 5.79 -7.93 7.62
N ALA A 104 6.74 -7.31 8.32
CA ALA A 104 8.15 -7.72 8.29
C ALA A 104 8.38 -9.05 9.00
N ARG A 105 7.76 -9.26 10.17
CA ARG A 105 7.87 -10.50 10.96
C ARG A 105 7.18 -11.70 10.31
N LEU A 106 6.03 -11.47 9.69
CA LEU A 106 5.14 -12.51 9.18
C LEU A 106 5.24 -12.70 7.66
N GLY A 107 5.95 -11.83 6.96
CA GLY A 107 6.03 -11.83 5.50
C GLY A 107 6.55 -13.13 4.89
N ALA A 108 7.35 -13.91 5.63
CA ALA A 108 7.84 -15.21 5.17
C ALA A 108 6.73 -16.24 4.88
N SER A 109 5.51 -16.04 5.41
CA SER A 109 4.37 -16.91 5.13
C SER A 109 3.80 -16.75 3.72
N LEU A 110 4.07 -15.63 3.04
CA LEU A 110 3.58 -15.38 1.68
C LEU A 110 4.48 -16.06 0.65
N HIS A 111 3.85 -16.82 -0.25
CA HIS A 111 4.50 -17.47 -1.39
C HIS A 111 4.17 -16.69 -2.68
N PRO A 112 5.07 -15.79 -3.14
CA PRO A 112 4.80 -14.94 -4.29
C PRO A 112 4.91 -15.66 -5.65
N ARG A 113 5.22 -16.97 -5.65
CA ARG A 113 5.25 -17.82 -6.84
C ARG A 113 4.84 -19.26 -6.52
N PRO A 114 4.07 -19.95 -7.42
CA PRO A 114 3.46 -19.39 -8.64
C PRO A 114 2.37 -18.35 -8.32
N TRP A 115 2.17 -17.35 -9.22
CA TRP A 115 1.19 -16.30 -9.01
C TRP A 115 0.56 -15.85 -10.31
N THR A 116 -0.76 -15.69 -10.29
CA THR A 116 -1.52 -15.23 -11.45
C THR A 116 -2.36 -14.01 -11.11
N VAL A 117 -2.59 -13.17 -12.12
CA VAL A 117 -3.48 -12.01 -12.04
C VAL A 117 -4.54 -12.13 -13.14
N GLU A 118 -5.79 -12.28 -12.72
CA GLU A 118 -6.94 -12.23 -13.63
C GLU A 118 -7.26 -10.78 -14.00
N VAL A 119 -7.33 -10.48 -15.29
CA VAL A 119 -7.83 -9.18 -15.77
C VAL A 119 -9.14 -9.43 -16.52
N SER A 120 -10.26 -8.87 -16.02
CA SER A 120 -11.60 -9.20 -16.46
C SER A 120 -12.59 -8.03 -16.34
N GLY A 121 -13.87 -8.31 -16.54
CA GLY A 121 -14.96 -7.33 -16.51
C GLY A 121 -15.17 -6.64 -17.85
N LEU A 122 -15.34 -5.32 -17.87
CA LEU A 122 -15.61 -4.53 -19.05
C LEU A 122 -14.37 -4.31 -19.92
N VAL A 123 -13.81 -5.39 -20.43
CA VAL A 123 -12.65 -5.44 -21.35
C VAL A 123 -12.98 -6.31 -22.56
N GLN A 124 -12.36 -6.04 -23.70
CA GLN A 124 -12.50 -6.86 -24.91
C GLN A 124 -11.66 -8.14 -24.85
N LYS A 125 -10.51 -8.09 -24.15
CA LYS A 125 -9.52 -9.16 -24.10
C LYS A 125 -9.24 -9.56 -22.65
N ALA A 126 -10.23 -10.19 -22.01
CA ALA A 126 -10.02 -10.75 -20.68
C ALA A 126 -8.93 -11.83 -20.72
N LYS A 127 -8.01 -11.81 -19.73
CA LYS A 127 -6.88 -12.73 -19.66
C LYS A 127 -6.41 -12.91 -18.24
N THR A 128 -6.00 -14.12 -17.89
CA THR A 128 -5.20 -14.41 -16.70
C THR A 128 -3.72 -14.42 -17.10
N PHE A 129 -2.94 -13.58 -16.46
CA PHE A 129 -1.50 -13.46 -16.69
C PHE A 129 -0.77 -14.20 -15.57
N ASP A 130 0.26 -14.98 -15.93
CA ASP A 130 1.31 -15.30 -14.98
C ASP A 130 2.07 -14.01 -14.60
N VAL A 131 2.52 -13.91 -13.36
CA VAL A 131 3.17 -12.68 -12.87
C VAL A 131 4.47 -12.36 -13.61
N ASP A 132 5.22 -13.37 -14.06
CA ASP A 132 6.45 -13.16 -14.81
C ASP A 132 6.17 -12.76 -16.27
N GLU A 133 5.05 -13.21 -16.85
CA GLU A 133 4.53 -12.70 -18.12
C GLU A 133 4.07 -11.24 -17.94
N LEU A 134 3.33 -10.97 -16.87
CA LEU A 134 2.83 -9.64 -16.56
C LEU A 134 3.97 -8.63 -16.40
N ALA A 135 5.03 -8.99 -15.69
CA ALA A 135 6.19 -8.12 -15.48
C ALA A 135 6.96 -7.78 -16.76
N LYS A 136 6.84 -8.62 -17.81
CA LYS A 136 7.49 -8.44 -19.12
C LYS A 136 6.61 -7.72 -20.15
N LEU A 137 5.39 -7.34 -19.79
CA LEU A 137 4.42 -6.78 -20.71
C LEU A 137 4.82 -5.40 -21.26
N ALA A 138 5.59 -4.64 -20.49
CA ALA A 138 6.18 -3.36 -20.91
C ALA A 138 7.57 -3.17 -20.26
N PRO A 139 8.41 -2.27 -20.79
CA PRO A 139 9.69 -1.94 -20.18
C PRO A 139 9.52 -1.47 -18.73
N LEU A 140 10.33 -2.00 -17.82
CA LEU A 140 10.34 -1.59 -16.43
C LEU A 140 11.10 -0.27 -16.26
N GLU A 141 10.50 0.63 -15.49
CA GLU A 141 11.07 1.91 -15.11
C GLU A 141 11.28 1.98 -13.61
N GLU A 142 12.36 2.60 -13.14
CA GLU A 142 12.50 3.05 -11.77
C GLU A 142 11.94 4.47 -11.64
N ARG A 143 11.03 4.66 -10.69
CA ARG A 143 10.40 5.95 -10.37
C ARG A 143 10.48 6.21 -8.87
N ILE A 144 10.91 7.41 -8.49
CA ILE A 144 11.06 7.81 -7.10
C ILE A 144 9.84 8.65 -6.70
N TYR A 145 8.99 8.08 -5.86
CA TYR A 145 7.74 8.71 -5.42
C TYR A 145 7.72 8.97 -3.92
N ALA A 146 7.23 10.16 -3.55
CA ALA A 146 6.79 10.44 -2.19
C ALA A 146 5.35 9.89 -2.02
N LEU A 147 5.15 9.05 -1.01
CA LEU A 147 3.85 8.48 -0.64
C LEU A 147 3.43 9.01 0.73
N ARG A 148 2.15 9.34 0.86
CA ARG A 148 1.55 9.78 2.12
C ARG A 148 0.60 8.72 2.66
N CYS A 149 0.78 8.32 3.92
CA CYS A 149 -0.21 7.54 4.63
C CYS A 149 -1.30 8.47 5.21
N VAL A 150 -2.54 7.99 5.28
CA VAL A 150 -3.61 8.68 6.01
C VAL A 150 -3.24 8.89 7.48
N GLU A 151 -2.37 8.08 8.03
CA GLU A 151 -1.79 8.21 9.36
C GLU A 151 -0.73 9.31 9.49
N ALA A 152 -0.69 10.26 8.59
CA ALA A 152 0.15 11.46 8.63
C ALA A 152 1.69 11.24 8.51
N TRP A 153 2.16 10.05 8.19
CA TRP A 153 3.56 9.81 7.84
C TRP A 153 3.77 9.64 6.33
N SER A 154 4.98 9.85 5.86
CA SER A 154 5.34 9.78 4.44
C SER A 154 6.65 9.02 4.27
N MET A 155 6.82 8.41 3.09
CA MET A 155 8.09 7.81 2.67
C MET A 155 8.36 8.14 1.20
N VAL A 156 9.63 8.32 0.87
CA VAL A 156 10.14 8.43 -0.49
C VAL A 156 10.77 7.10 -0.86
N ILE A 157 10.22 6.45 -1.88
CA ILE A 157 10.61 5.07 -2.25
C ILE A 157 10.87 4.99 -3.75
N PRO A 158 12.01 4.41 -4.19
CA PRO A 158 12.27 4.07 -5.58
C PRO A 158 11.54 2.79 -5.95
N TRP A 159 10.45 2.93 -6.71
CA TRP A 159 9.62 1.83 -7.18
C TRP A 159 10.02 1.39 -8.57
N ILE A 160 9.90 0.09 -8.87
CA ILE A 160 10.14 -0.48 -10.20
C ILE A 160 8.86 -1.08 -10.75
N GLY A 161 8.47 -0.62 -11.93
CA GLY A 161 7.26 -1.08 -12.61
C GLY A 161 7.07 -0.38 -13.95
N TYR A 162 5.84 -0.42 -14.45
CA TYR A 162 5.45 0.33 -15.65
C TYR A 162 4.07 0.97 -15.44
N PRO A 163 3.69 2.01 -16.22
CA PRO A 163 2.37 2.64 -16.10
C PRO A 163 1.26 1.60 -16.25
N LEU A 164 0.32 1.56 -15.30
CA LEU A 164 -0.83 0.62 -15.35
C LEU A 164 -1.57 0.70 -16.68
N SER A 165 -1.57 1.86 -17.33
CA SER A 165 -2.15 2.08 -18.65
C SER A 165 -1.57 1.16 -19.74
N ALA A 166 -0.34 0.64 -19.59
CA ALA A 166 0.22 -0.32 -20.52
C ALA A 166 -0.53 -1.66 -20.50
N LEU A 167 -0.86 -2.16 -19.30
CA LEU A 167 -1.71 -3.34 -19.14
C LEU A 167 -3.14 -3.08 -19.65
N LEU A 168 -3.73 -1.95 -19.23
CA LEU A 168 -5.11 -1.62 -19.61
C LEU A 168 -5.28 -1.51 -21.14
N LYS A 169 -4.31 -0.94 -21.85
CA LYS A 169 -4.32 -0.90 -23.32
C LYS A 169 -4.28 -2.29 -23.97
N LYS A 170 -3.65 -3.29 -23.34
CA LYS A 170 -3.58 -4.65 -23.85
C LYS A 170 -4.91 -5.39 -23.74
N VAL A 171 -5.67 -5.12 -22.68
CA VAL A 171 -6.97 -5.78 -22.44
C VAL A 171 -8.14 -5.01 -23.04
N GLU A 172 -7.92 -3.81 -23.57
CA GLU A 172 -8.88 -3.00 -24.34
C GLU A 172 -10.18 -2.75 -23.55
N PRO A 173 -10.22 -1.77 -22.62
CA PRO A 173 -11.43 -1.41 -21.92
C PRO A 173 -12.57 -1.07 -22.87
N THR A 174 -13.78 -1.54 -22.56
CA THR A 174 -14.99 -1.17 -23.32
C THR A 174 -15.39 0.27 -23.01
N GLY A 175 -16.18 0.91 -23.87
CA GLY A 175 -16.68 2.26 -23.63
C GLY A 175 -17.59 2.40 -22.39
N GLN A 176 -18.01 1.31 -21.79
CA GLN A 176 -18.81 1.30 -20.55
C GLN A 176 -17.94 1.26 -19.28
N ALA A 177 -16.66 0.94 -19.39
CA ALA A 177 -15.75 0.88 -18.26
C ALA A 177 -15.52 2.29 -17.70
N LYS A 178 -15.78 2.48 -16.40
CA LYS A 178 -15.59 3.75 -15.68
C LYS A 178 -14.61 3.62 -14.52
N TYR A 179 -14.45 2.42 -13.97
CA TYR A 179 -13.64 2.13 -12.81
C TYR A 179 -12.80 0.87 -13.02
N VAL A 180 -11.71 0.80 -12.25
CA VAL A 180 -10.83 -0.37 -12.14
C VAL A 180 -10.82 -0.80 -10.69
N GLU A 181 -11.21 -2.03 -10.42
CA GLU A 181 -11.21 -2.67 -9.11
C GLU A 181 -10.01 -3.60 -8.99
N PHE A 182 -9.34 -3.57 -7.88
CA PHE A 182 -8.22 -4.44 -7.51
C PHE A 182 -8.64 -5.33 -6.35
N THR A 183 -8.43 -6.64 -6.48
CA THR A 183 -8.66 -7.59 -5.39
C THR A 183 -7.34 -8.25 -5.02
N THR A 184 -7.05 -8.31 -3.72
CA THR A 184 -5.84 -8.94 -3.17
C THR A 184 -6.08 -10.41 -2.87
N LEU A 185 -5.01 -11.17 -2.63
CA LEU A 185 -5.14 -12.60 -2.31
C LEU A 185 -5.94 -12.79 -1.02
N LEU A 186 -6.90 -13.71 -1.07
CA LEU A 186 -7.58 -14.25 0.11
C LEU A 186 -7.00 -15.62 0.42
N ASP A 187 -6.12 -15.68 1.38
CA ASP A 187 -5.54 -16.93 1.88
C ASP A 187 -5.10 -16.78 3.35
N PRO A 188 -5.95 -17.13 4.32
CA PRO A 188 -5.61 -17.04 5.74
C PRO A 188 -4.43 -17.94 6.17
N GLY A 189 -4.01 -18.88 5.34
CA GLY A 189 -2.80 -19.67 5.57
C GLY A 189 -1.52 -18.84 5.36
N GLN A 190 -1.53 -18.01 4.33
CA GLN A 190 -0.42 -17.12 3.97
C GLN A 190 -0.53 -15.74 4.63
N PHE A 191 -1.75 -15.28 4.89
CA PHE A 191 -2.04 -13.98 5.49
C PHE A 191 -2.74 -14.16 6.85
N PRO A 192 -1.98 -14.22 7.94
CA PRO A 192 -2.53 -14.46 9.29
C PRO A 192 -3.58 -13.43 9.74
N GLY A 193 -3.46 -12.17 9.30
CA GLY A 193 -4.42 -11.10 9.62
C GLY A 193 -5.80 -11.29 9.00
N GLN A 194 -5.94 -12.17 8.00
CA GLN A 194 -7.23 -12.54 7.41
C GLN A 194 -7.99 -13.59 8.22
N ARG A 195 -7.37 -14.20 9.24
CA ARG A 195 -8.03 -15.18 10.09
C ARG A 195 -9.13 -14.52 10.90
N ARG A 196 -10.29 -15.16 10.95
CA ARG A 196 -11.37 -14.70 11.83
C ARG A 196 -10.98 -15.02 13.28
N GLY A 197 -10.66 -13.98 14.07
CA GLY A 197 -10.49 -14.11 15.51
C GLY A 197 -11.84 -14.13 16.22
N LEU A 198 -11.83 -14.33 17.56
CA LEU A 198 -13.01 -14.32 18.41
C LEU A 198 -13.83 -13.01 18.30
N PHE A 199 -13.18 -11.92 17.93
CA PHE A 199 -13.74 -10.57 17.82
C PHE A 199 -13.92 -10.09 16.36
N GLY A 200 -13.78 -10.98 15.37
CA GLY A 200 -13.88 -10.66 13.95
C GLY A 200 -12.60 -10.05 13.38
N SER A 201 -12.60 -9.84 12.07
CA SER A 201 -11.56 -9.07 11.37
C SER A 201 -11.97 -7.59 11.31
N SER A 202 -11.00 -6.68 11.37
CA SER A 202 -11.23 -5.24 11.21
C SER A 202 -11.71 -4.87 9.79
N LEU A 203 -11.49 -5.74 8.82
CA LEU A 203 -11.85 -5.55 7.40
C LEU A 203 -12.57 -6.77 6.84
N ASP A 204 -13.43 -6.53 5.83
CA ASP A 204 -13.95 -7.57 4.97
C ASP A 204 -12.88 -8.04 3.99
N TRP A 205 -12.57 -9.34 4.04
CA TRP A 205 -11.61 -9.96 3.11
C TRP A 205 -12.30 -10.60 1.91
N PRO A 206 -11.68 -10.63 0.73
CA PRO A 206 -10.36 -10.08 0.39
C PRO A 206 -10.34 -8.55 0.41
N TYR A 207 -9.17 -7.96 0.63
CA TYR A 207 -9.01 -6.51 0.51
C TYR A 207 -9.33 -6.10 -0.93
N THR A 208 -10.17 -5.08 -1.06
CA THR A 208 -10.61 -4.55 -2.35
C THR A 208 -10.35 -3.06 -2.39
N GLU A 209 -9.77 -2.60 -3.48
CA GLU A 209 -9.55 -1.19 -3.78
C GLU A 209 -10.03 -0.83 -5.18
N GLY A 210 -10.19 0.47 -5.44
CA GLY A 210 -10.64 0.93 -6.74
C GLY A 210 -10.07 2.30 -7.12
N LEU A 211 -9.99 2.51 -8.42
CA LEU A 211 -9.66 3.78 -9.06
C LEU A 211 -10.71 4.09 -10.13
N ARG A 212 -10.92 5.37 -10.43
CA ARG A 212 -11.57 5.74 -11.68
C ARG A 212 -10.68 5.30 -12.85
N LEU A 213 -11.29 5.05 -14.01
CA LEU A 213 -10.54 4.61 -15.19
C LEU A 213 -9.49 5.64 -15.62
N ASP A 214 -9.81 6.94 -15.56
CA ASP A 214 -8.85 8.00 -15.90
C ASP A 214 -7.68 8.07 -14.90
N GLU A 215 -7.91 7.80 -13.60
CA GLU A 215 -6.86 7.67 -12.59
C GLU A 215 -5.99 6.42 -12.82
N ALA A 216 -6.59 5.31 -13.20
CA ALA A 216 -5.88 4.09 -13.55
C ALA A 216 -5.04 4.23 -14.84
N LEU A 217 -5.51 5.04 -15.78
CA LEU A 217 -4.80 5.38 -17.02
C LEU A 217 -3.76 6.50 -16.85
N HIS A 218 -3.77 7.18 -15.71
CA HIS A 218 -2.87 8.31 -15.46
C HIS A 218 -1.41 7.85 -15.48
N PRO A 219 -0.50 8.62 -16.09
CA PRO A 219 0.92 8.23 -16.21
C PRO A 219 1.61 7.94 -14.87
N LEU A 220 1.18 8.57 -13.78
CA LEU A 220 1.74 8.34 -12.42
C LEU A 220 1.28 7.03 -11.79
N THR A 221 0.16 6.42 -12.21
CA THR A 221 -0.29 5.13 -11.68
C THR A 221 0.62 4.02 -12.17
N LEU A 222 1.36 3.40 -11.25
CA LEU A 222 2.37 2.38 -11.55
C LEU A 222 1.86 0.99 -11.16
N LEU A 223 1.93 0.03 -12.09
CA LEU A 223 1.89 -1.39 -11.75
C LEU A 223 3.31 -1.82 -11.40
N THR A 224 3.51 -2.27 -10.17
CA THR A 224 4.82 -2.31 -9.53
C THR A 224 5.22 -3.73 -9.18
N PHE A 225 6.45 -4.11 -9.50
CA PHE A 225 7.03 -5.45 -9.30
C PHE A 225 8.30 -5.41 -8.44
N GLY A 226 8.84 -4.22 -8.19
CA GLY A 226 10.08 -4.07 -7.42
C GLY A 226 10.24 -2.72 -6.74
N MET A 227 11.28 -2.63 -5.93
CA MET A 227 11.73 -1.41 -5.25
C MET A 227 13.23 -1.50 -4.96
N TYR A 228 13.93 -0.37 -4.92
CA TYR A 228 15.37 -0.29 -4.62
C TYR A 228 16.24 -1.23 -5.48
N GLY A 229 15.93 -1.42 -6.75
CA GLY A 229 16.71 -2.29 -7.65
C GLY A 229 16.43 -3.79 -7.51
N HIS A 230 15.45 -4.19 -6.69
CA HIS A 230 15.13 -5.59 -6.38
C HIS A 230 13.65 -5.90 -6.57
N VAL A 231 13.30 -7.18 -6.68
CA VAL A 231 11.91 -7.62 -6.64
C VAL A 231 11.23 -7.19 -5.33
N LEU A 232 9.91 -6.98 -5.38
CA LEU A 232 9.14 -6.60 -4.19
C LEU A 232 9.32 -7.62 -3.06
N PRO A 233 9.68 -7.18 -1.85
CA PRO A 233 9.60 -8.06 -0.69
C PRO A 233 8.14 -8.30 -0.29
N ASN A 234 7.89 -9.42 0.38
CA ASN A 234 6.54 -9.87 0.72
C ASN A 234 5.76 -8.82 1.51
N GLN A 235 6.37 -8.21 2.52
CA GLN A 235 5.74 -7.17 3.35
C GLN A 235 5.45 -5.87 2.60
N ASN A 236 5.98 -5.68 1.42
CA ASN A 236 5.73 -4.51 0.56
C ASN A 236 4.74 -4.80 -0.58
N GLY A 237 4.11 -5.98 -0.57
CA GLY A 237 3.04 -6.33 -1.49
C GLY A 237 3.44 -7.17 -2.69
N ALA A 238 4.46 -8.05 -2.52
CA ALA A 238 4.85 -9.02 -3.54
C ALA A 238 3.66 -9.88 -4.01
N PRO A 239 3.72 -10.43 -5.22
CA PRO A 239 4.72 -10.15 -6.27
C PRO A 239 4.37 -8.91 -7.11
N VAL A 240 3.15 -8.39 -6.99
CA VAL A 240 2.66 -7.25 -7.77
C VAL A 240 1.69 -6.39 -6.97
N ARG A 241 1.87 -5.08 -7.08
CA ARG A 241 1.02 -4.06 -6.45
C ARG A 241 0.81 -2.87 -7.36
N VAL A 242 -0.14 -1.98 -7.00
CA VAL A 242 -0.21 -0.65 -7.59
C VAL A 242 0.42 0.38 -6.65
N VAL A 243 0.93 1.46 -7.24
CA VAL A 243 1.38 2.66 -6.52
C VAL A 243 0.75 3.89 -7.16
N VAL A 244 0.04 4.68 -6.33
CA VAL A 244 -0.70 5.87 -6.77
C VAL A 244 -0.26 7.05 -5.91
N PRO A 245 0.76 7.84 -6.33
CA PRO A 245 1.48 8.75 -5.44
C PRO A 245 0.67 9.96 -4.96
N TRP A 246 -0.40 10.36 -5.65
CA TRP A 246 -1.24 11.49 -5.22
C TRP A 246 -2.42 11.09 -4.33
N LYS A 247 -2.56 9.79 -4.04
CA LYS A 247 -3.57 9.25 -3.13
C LYS A 247 -2.94 8.76 -1.85
N TYR A 248 -3.73 8.71 -0.79
CA TYR A 248 -3.28 8.07 0.45
C TYR A 248 -2.88 6.61 0.22
N GLY A 249 -1.86 6.14 0.95
CA GLY A 249 -1.20 4.85 0.72
C GLY A 249 -2.12 3.63 0.68
N PHE A 250 -3.26 3.66 1.40
CA PHE A 250 -4.21 2.54 1.40
C PHE A 250 -4.87 2.30 0.03
N LYS A 251 -4.90 3.31 -0.87
CA LYS A 251 -5.38 3.17 -2.25
C LYS A 251 -4.46 2.32 -3.13
N SER A 252 -3.27 2.03 -2.67
CA SER A 252 -2.24 1.26 -3.40
C SER A 252 -2.33 -0.23 -3.03
N ALA A 253 -3.31 -0.94 -3.61
CA ALA A 253 -3.55 -2.37 -3.38
C ALA A 253 -2.29 -3.21 -3.59
N LYS A 254 -2.10 -4.24 -2.73
CA LYS A 254 -0.92 -5.10 -2.65
C LYS A 254 -1.27 -6.55 -2.96
N SER A 255 -0.29 -7.35 -3.38
CA SER A 255 -0.48 -8.80 -3.63
C SER A 255 -1.75 -9.09 -4.45
N ILE A 256 -1.85 -8.38 -5.59
CA ILE A 256 -3.04 -8.37 -6.45
C ILE A 256 -3.19 -9.71 -7.17
N VAL A 257 -4.39 -10.28 -7.13
CA VAL A 257 -4.77 -11.49 -7.88
C VAL A 257 -5.84 -11.21 -8.94
N LYS A 258 -6.54 -10.05 -8.84
CA LYS A 258 -7.57 -9.70 -9.82
C LYS A 258 -7.62 -8.19 -10.05
N ILE A 259 -7.78 -7.83 -11.33
CA ILE A 259 -8.03 -6.47 -11.81
C ILE A 259 -9.32 -6.55 -12.66
N ARG A 260 -10.39 -5.90 -12.19
CA ARG A 260 -11.69 -5.96 -12.85
C ARG A 260 -12.14 -4.55 -13.26
N LEU A 261 -12.53 -4.38 -14.52
CA LEU A 261 -13.10 -3.14 -15.00
C LEU A 261 -14.62 -3.15 -14.86
N THR A 262 -15.19 -2.06 -14.32
CA THR A 262 -16.62 -1.96 -13.98
C THR A 262 -17.22 -0.64 -14.46
N ALA A 263 -18.55 -0.64 -14.66
CA ALA A 263 -19.32 0.59 -14.92
C ALA A 263 -19.66 1.34 -13.63
N GLU A 264 -19.77 0.63 -12.53
CA GLU A 264 -20.14 1.15 -11.21
C GLU A 264 -18.93 1.27 -10.31
N GLU A 265 -18.98 2.24 -9.39
CA GLU A 265 -17.93 2.48 -8.40
C GLU A 265 -17.77 1.27 -7.46
N PRO A 266 -16.57 0.67 -7.36
CA PRO A 266 -16.32 -0.43 -6.45
C PRO A 266 -16.46 -0.02 -5.00
N LYS A 267 -17.05 -0.89 -4.18
CA LYS A 267 -17.04 -0.72 -2.72
C LYS A 267 -15.72 -1.19 -2.16
N THR A 268 -14.87 -0.25 -1.74
CA THR A 268 -13.53 -0.55 -1.23
C THR A 268 -13.55 -0.99 0.23
N ALA A 269 -12.51 -1.69 0.68
CA ALA A 269 -12.43 -2.28 2.02
C ALA A 269 -12.58 -1.22 3.12
N TRP A 270 -11.83 -0.12 3.04
CA TRP A 270 -11.91 0.96 4.04
C TRP A 270 -13.20 1.77 3.94
N ASN A 271 -13.73 1.98 2.73
CA ASN A 271 -15.02 2.66 2.58
C ASN A 271 -16.16 1.87 3.24
N LYS A 272 -16.12 0.55 3.21
CA LYS A 272 -17.06 -0.31 3.95
C LYS A 272 -16.85 -0.25 5.45
N ALA A 273 -15.59 -0.33 5.91
CA ALA A 273 -15.25 -0.40 7.33
C ALA A 273 -15.47 0.92 8.07
N ALA A 274 -15.16 2.06 7.44
CA ALA A 274 -15.28 3.38 8.04
C ALA A 274 -15.66 4.45 7.00
N PRO A 275 -16.91 4.43 6.50
CA PRO A 275 -17.36 5.27 5.38
C PRO A 275 -17.29 6.79 5.66
N ASN A 276 -17.34 7.19 6.94
CA ASN A 276 -17.23 8.59 7.34
C ASN A 276 -15.78 9.13 7.32
N GLU A 277 -14.79 8.24 7.23
CA GLU A 277 -13.37 8.60 7.29
C GLU A 277 -12.64 8.33 5.96
N TYR A 278 -13.08 7.33 5.19
CA TYR A 278 -12.39 6.84 4.00
C TYR A 278 -13.31 6.92 2.77
N GLY A 279 -13.18 8.01 2.02
CA GLY A 279 -13.87 8.17 0.75
C GLY A 279 -13.21 7.36 -0.37
N PHE A 280 -13.94 7.14 -1.47
CA PHE A 280 -13.43 6.40 -2.62
C PHE A 280 -12.20 7.05 -3.25
N TYR A 281 -12.21 8.37 -3.44
CA TYR A 281 -11.12 9.08 -4.11
C TYR A 281 -9.86 9.14 -3.28
N SER A 282 -9.95 9.53 -2.03
CA SER A 282 -8.85 9.60 -1.06
C SER A 282 -7.56 10.20 -1.61
N ASN A 283 -7.70 11.31 -2.34
CA ASN A 283 -6.57 12.11 -2.77
C ASN A 283 -5.95 12.81 -1.56
N VAL A 284 -4.62 12.92 -1.53
CA VAL A 284 -3.94 13.69 -0.50
C VAL A 284 -4.35 15.16 -0.66
N ASN A 285 -5.00 15.70 0.36
CA ASN A 285 -5.39 17.10 0.43
C ASN A 285 -4.82 17.71 1.73
N PRO A 286 -3.77 18.54 1.64
CA PRO A 286 -3.14 19.13 2.81
C PRO A 286 -4.02 20.20 3.49
N ASP A 287 -5.01 20.73 2.80
CA ASP A 287 -5.91 21.76 3.32
C ASP A 287 -7.11 21.18 4.12
N VAL A 288 -7.25 19.86 4.14
CA VAL A 288 -8.33 19.15 4.87
C VAL A 288 -7.73 18.19 5.87
N SER A 289 -8.00 18.45 7.15
CA SER A 289 -7.59 17.54 8.23
C SER A 289 -8.44 16.28 8.21
N HIS A 290 -7.80 15.13 8.44
CA HIS A 290 -8.52 13.88 8.65
C HIS A 290 -9.24 13.94 10.03
N PRO A 291 -10.48 13.41 10.16
CA PRO A 291 -11.25 13.47 11.42
C PRO A 291 -10.53 12.89 12.64
N ARG A 292 -9.65 11.92 12.41
CA ARG A 292 -8.94 11.18 13.47
C ARG A 292 -7.45 11.52 13.52
N TRP A 293 -6.87 11.91 12.39
CA TRP A 293 -5.41 12.03 12.28
C TRP A 293 -4.92 13.48 12.09
#